data_e789927254c7f5eb5adcc67c017fe331
#
_entry.id   e789927254c7f5eb5adcc67c017fe331
#
_cell.length_a   1.000
_cell.length_b   1.000
_cell.length_c   1.000
_cell.angle_alpha   90.00
_cell.angle_beta   90.00
_cell.angle_gamma   90.00
#
_symmetry.space_group_name_H-M   'P 1'
#
loop_
_entity.id
_entity.type
_entity.pdbx_description
1 polymer ?
#
loop_
_entity_poly.entity_id
_entity_poly.type
_entity_poly.pdbx_seq_one_letter_code
_entity_poly.pdbx_strand_id
1 'polypeptide(L)'
;MTQIGNSPLPTTLQSVYTNTLGDIFAQLGISLVVSTYQAGKVILVRYEQESKTINTHFRNFDKPMGMAVHGQGAGGRLTIGGQKSVSYLRNMPAVARKLEPGPAGRGKHDACYLPREIHITGDIDIHEMAYDAADELWLVNTRFSCLCTLDHDHSFTPRWRPPFISAYAPEDRCHLNGLAMVDGRPTYVTALGETDTAGGWRANKASGGLLIDVQSNEILLRGLSMPHSPHWHNGRLWLLEGGEGSLAWVDLTTRTWHTVAHLPGFTRGIDFYGPLAFIGLSQVRETATFSGLPLTERLGDERTCGVWVVNLETGQTVGFLRFESGVQEIFAVKVLPNTRYPEILEWDDPKMAFSYVLPDAALAETAGAERG
;
A
#
# COMPACT_ATOMS: atom_id res chain seq x y z
N MET A 1 -24.61 39.72 10.19
CA MET A 1 -24.91 38.86 9.03
C MET A 1 -23.59 38.27 8.56
N THR A 2 -23.31 37.06 9.01
CA THR A 2 -22.06 36.35 8.70
C THR A 2 -22.30 35.55 7.41
N GLN A 3 -21.56 35.88 6.36
CA GLN A 3 -21.61 35.14 5.10
C GLN A 3 -21.07 33.73 5.34
N ILE A 4 -21.93 32.74 5.13
CA ILE A 4 -21.54 31.31 5.05
C ILE A 4 -20.88 31.15 3.71
N GLY A 5 -19.54 30.94 3.73
CA GLY A 5 -18.78 30.61 2.52
C GLY A 5 -19.23 29.27 1.94
N ASN A 6 -19.62 29.29 0.67
CA ASN A 6 -19.86 28.10 -0.12
C ASN A 6 -18.56 27.24 -0.15
N SER A 7 -18.56 26.10 0.54
CA SER A 7 -17.57 25.05 0.29
C SER A 7 -17.76 24.57 -1.16
N PRO A 8 -16.70 24.46 -1.96
CA PRO A 8 -16.83 23.93 -3.31
C PRO A 8 -17.37 22.50 -3.23
N LEU A 9 -18.30 22.17 -4.12
CA LEU A 9 -18.83 20.82 -4.31
C LEU A 9 -17.64 19.83 -4.49
N PRO A 10 -17.74 18.60 -3.98
CA PRO A 10 -16.65 17.65 -4.10
C PRO A 10 -16.28 17.46 -5.56
N THR A 11 -15.02 17.71 -5.89
CA THR A 11 -14.45 17.48 -7.21
C THR A 11 -14.71 16.02 -7.59
N THR A 12 -15.35 15.79 -8.72
CA THR A 12 -15.55 14.44 -9.25
C THR A 12 -14.18 13.77 -9.38
N LEU A 13 -14.01 12.60 -8.76
CA LEU A 13 -12.78 11.84 -8.85
C LEU A 13 -12.60 11.35 -10.29
N GLN A 14 -11.66 11.95 -11.01
CA GLN A 14 -11.39 11.65 -12.42
C GLN A 14 -10.03 10.99 -12.58
N SER A 15 -9.97 9.98 -13.44
CA SER A 15 -8.74 9.30 -13.80
C SER A 15 -8.70 8.99 -15.30
N VAL A 16 -7.49 8.95 -15.84
CA VAL A 16 -7.18 8.50 -17.20
C VAL A 16 -6.20 7.33 -17.13
N TYR A 17 -6.26 6.45 -18.10
CA TYR A 17 -5.41 5.28 -18.15
C TYR A 17 -5.07 4.88 -19.58
N THR A 18 -3.96 4.15 -19.75
CA THR A 18 -3.57 3.59 -21.03
C THR A 18 -4.41 2.35 -21.37
N ASN A 19 -4.71 2.13 -22.64
CA ASN A 19 -5.41 0.91 -23.08
C ASN A 19 -4.65 -0.36 -22.67
N THR A 20 -3.32 -0.32 -22.71
CA THR A 20 -2.44 -1.42 -22.28
C THR A 20 -2.65 -1.83 -20.83
N LEU A 21 -3.05 -0.91 -19.94
CA LEU A 21 -3.35 -1.25 -18.55
C LEU A 21 -4.56 -2.19 -18.45
N GLY A 22 -5.61 -1.93 -19.23
CA GLY A 22 -6.78 -2.81 -19.33
C GLY A 22 -6.41 -4.19 -19.85
N ASP A 23 -5.58 -4.26 -20.89
CA ASP A 23 -5.10 -5.53 -21.46
C ASP A 23 -4.27 -6.33 -20.44
N ILE A 24 -3.37 -5.67 -19.68
CA ILE A 24 -2.57 -6.28 -18.60
C ILE A 24 -3.50 -6.89 -17.55
N PHE A 25 -4.49 -6.16 -17.06
CA PHE A 25 -5.41 -6.65 -16.04
C PHE A 25 -6.26 -7.81 -16.53
N ALA A 26 -6.79 -7.71 -17.76
CA ALA A 26 -7.57 -8.76 -18.39
C ALA A 26 -6.77 -10.06 -18.57
N GLN A 27 -5.52 -9.94 -19.06
CA GLN A 27 -4.64 -11.07 -19.34
C GLN A 27 -4.16 -11.75 -18.06
N LEU A 28 -3.73 -10.96 -17.07
CA LEU A 28 -3.18 -11.49 -15.82
C LEU A 28 -4.25 -11.91 -14.81
N GLY A 29 -5.51 -11.46 -14.98
CA GLY A 29 -6.59 -11.75 -14.04
C GLY A 29 -6.39 -11.14 -12.67
N ILE A 30 -5.89 -9.91 -12.63
CA ILE A 30 -5.55 -9.18 -11.40
C ILE A 30 -6.40 -7.94 -11.25
N SER A 31 -6.41 -7.39 -10.05
CA SER A 31 -6.79 -6.03 -9.71
C SER A 31 -5.78 -5.41 -8.76
N LEU A 32 -5.91 -4.12 -8.50
CA LEU A 32 -5.08 -3.46 -7.49
C LEU A 32 -5.95 -2.91 -6.37
N VAL A 33 -5.37 -2.85 -5.19
CA VAL A 33 -5.84 -2.04 -4.07
C VAL A 33 -4.80 -0.98 -3.77
N VAL A 34 -5.24 0.27 -3.65
CA VAL A 34 -4.38 1.45 -3.52
C VAL A 34 -4.87 2.29 -2.35
N SER A 35 -3.99 2.67 -1.44
CA SER A 35 -4.31 3.58 -0.34
C SER A 35 -3.86 5.00 -0.64
N THR A 36 -4.66 5.97 -0.17
CA THR A 36 -4.44 7.39 -0.40
C THR A 36 -4.68 8.15 0.90
N TYR A 37 -3.64 8.30 1.71
CA TYR A 37 -3.82 8.81 3.07
C TYR A 37 -4.46 10.21 3.12
N GLN A 38 -4.09 11.11 2.20
CA GLN A 38 -4.62 12.47 2.15
C GLN A 38 -6.09 12.51 1.73
N ALA A 39 -6.47 11.70 0.75
CA ALA A 39 -7.86 11.66 0.27
C ALA A 39 -8.77 10.80 1.17
N GLY A 40 -8.23 10.07 2.16
CA GLY A 40 -9.00 9.21 3.04
C GLY A 40 -9.70 8.07 2.28
N LYS A 41 -9.06 7.53 1.23
CA LYS A 41 -9.65 6.53 0.35
C LYS A 41 -8.76 5.30 0.18
N VAL A 42 -9.40 4.15 0.17
CA VAL A 42 -8.88 2.93 -0.46
C VAL A 42 -9.55 2.80 -1.81
N ILE A 43 -8.75 2.61 -2.86
CA ILE A 43 -9.20 2.55 -4.24
C ILE A 43 -8.99 1.13 -4.76
N LEU A 44 -10.06 0.51 -5.24
CA LEU A 44 -9.98 -0.71 -6.03
C LEU A 44 -9.86 -0.32 -7.50
N VAL A 45 -8.76 -0.70 -8.14
CA VAL A 45 -8.55 -0.56 -9.58
C VAL A 45 -8.80 -1.92 -10.19
N ARG A 46 -9.85 -2.03 -10.98
CA ARG A 46 -10.39 -3.31 -11.47
C ARG A 46 -10.80 -3.23 -12.93
N TYR A 47 -10.75 -4.35 -13.63
CA TYR A 47 -11.10 -4.44 -15.04
C TYR A 47 -12.56 -4.85 -15.22
N GLU A 48 -13.34 -3.98 -15.86
CA GLU A 48 -14.72 -4.26 -16.26
C GLU A 48 -14.74 -5.00 -17.58
N GLN A 49 -15.11 -6.27 -17.57
CA GLN A 49 -15.00 -7.13 -18.73
C GLN A 49 -16.01 -6.81 -19.85
N GLU A 50 -17.21 -6.33 -19.51
CA GLU A 50 -18.25 -6.01 -20.49
C GLU A 50 -17.91 -4.76 -21.29
N SER A 51 -17.52 -3.69 -20.63
CA SER A 51 -17.15 -2.43 -21.27
C SER A 51 -15.69 -2.39 -21.72
N LYS A 52 -14.87 -3.37 -21.31
CA LYS A 52 -13.41 -3.43 -21.52
C LYS A 52 -12.68 -2.18 -21.00
N THR A 53 -13.13 -1.69 -19.85
CA THR A 53 -12.58 -0.47 -19.23
C THR A 53 -11.99 -0.75 -17.86
N ILE A 54 -11.08 0.15 -17.44
CA ILE A 54 -10.64 0.19 -16.04
C ILE A 54 -11.68 0.95 -15.23
N ASN A 55 -12.12 0.35 -14.14
CA ASN A 55 -12.98 0.94 -13.14
C ASN A 55 -12.16 1.29 -11.89
N THR A 56 -12.29 2.51 -11.39
CA THR A 56 -11.77 2.94 -10.11
C THR A 56 -12.91 3.07 -9.11
N HIS A 57 -12.86 2.27 -8.03
CA HIS A 57 -13.90 2.23 -7.03
C HIS A 57 -13.35 2.66 -5.67
N PHE A 58 -13.99 3.63 -5.04
CA PHE A 58 -13.48 4.31 -3.85
C PHE A 58 -14.24 3.88 -2.60
N ARG A 59 -13.48 3.56 -1.54
CA ARG A 59 -14.00 3.26 -0.20
C ARG A 59 -13.40 4.21 0.83
N ASN A 60 -14.20 4.63 1.81
CA ASN A 60 -13.75 5.54 2.85
C ASN A 60 -12.98 4.79 3.92
N PHE A 61 -11.81 5.30 4.28
CA PHE A 61 -11.01 4.85 5.41
C PHE A 61 -10.36 6.07 6.08
N ASP A 62 -10.20 6.00 7.40
CA ASP A 62 -9.54 7.07 8.12
C ASP A 62 -8.04 7.04 7.87
N LYS A 63 -7.56 7.94 6.98
CA LYS A 63 -6.14 8.11 6.63
C LYS A 63 -5.45 6.77 6.30
N PRO A 64 -5.92 5.99 5.31
CA PRO A 64 -5.35 4.69 5.01
C PRO A 64 -3.94 4.83 4.45
N MET A 65 -3.00 4.07 5.03
CA MET A 65 -1.57 4.12 4.75
C MET A 65 -1.04 2.75 4.32
N GLY A 66 -0.19 2.10 5.12
CA GLY A 66 0.34 0.77 4.82
C GLY A 66 -0.76 -0.27 4.63
N MET A 67 -0.55 -1.22 3.75
CA MET A 67 -1.46 -2.34 3.48
C MET A 67 -0.71 -3.65 3.37
N ALA A 68 -1.34 -4.75 3.78
CA ALA A 68 -0.84 -6.11 3.57
C ALA A 68 -1.93 -6.98 2.95
N VAL A 69 -1.53 -7.82 1.99
CA VAL A 69 -2.36 -8.87 1.40
C VAL A 69 -1.77 -10.22 1.80
N HIS A 70 -2.61 -11.15 2.26
CA HIS A 70 -2.18 -12.48 2.66
C HIS A 70 -3.18 -13.55 2.22
N GLY A 71 -2.66 -14.61 1.61
CA GLY A 71 -3.49 -15.66 1.03
C GLY A 71 -4.27 -15.19 -0.20
N GLN A 72 -4.95 -16.13 -0.83
CA GLN A 72 -5.77 -15.90 -2.03
C GLN A 72 -7.13 -16.59 -1.92
N GLY A 73 -8.07 -16.17 -2.75
CA GLY A 73 -9.39 -16.80 -2.82
C GLY A 73 -10.19 -16.67 -1.54
N ALA A 74 -10.99 -17.69 -1.22
CA ALA A 74 -11.78 -17.72 0.00
C ALA A 74 -10.87 -17.71 1.24
N GLY A 75 -11.11 -16.75 2.14
CA GLY A 75 -10.30 -16.58 3.33
C GLY A 75 -9.03 -15.74 3.16
N GLY A 76 -8.71 -15.29 1.95
CA GLY A 76 -7.65 -14.30 1.75
C GLY A 76 -7.90 -13.04 2.57
N ARG A 77 -6.84 -12.42 3.05
CA ARG A 77 -6.90 -11.25 3.93
C ARG A 77 -6.35 -10.00 3.24
N LEU A 78 -7.02 -8.89 3.45
CA LEU A 78 -6.54 -7.55 3.18
C LEU A 78 -6.49 -6.80 4.51
N THR A 79 -5.33 -6.30 4.88
CA THR A 79 -5.15 -5.54 6.12
C THR A 79 -4.77 -4.12 5.76
N ILE A 80 -5.41 -3.14 6.40
CA ILE A 80 -5.29 -1.71 6.09
C ILE A 80 -4.93 -0.97 7.37
N GLY A 81 -3.76 -0.33 7.38
CA GLY A 81 -3.34 0.59 8.41
C GLY A 81 -4.01 1.96 8.21
N GLY A 82 -4.72 2.42 9.22
CA GLY A 82 -5.32 3.74 9.27
C GLY A 82 -4.58 4.69 10.22
N GLN A 83 -5.21 5.84 10.51
CA GLN A 83 -4.59 6.84 11.40
C GLN A 83 -4.34 6.28 12.81
N LYS A 84 -5.31 5.56 13.36
CA LYS A 84 -5.29 5.11 14.77
C LYS A 84 -5.58 3.64 14.93
N SER A 85 -5.67 2.91 13.83
CA SER A 85 -6.10 1.52 13.88
C SER A 85 -5.59 0.71 12.69
N VAL A 86 -5.61 -0.60 12.86
CA VAL A 86 -5.42 -1.58 11.79
C VAL A 86 -6.73 -2.32 11.58
N SER A 87 -7.25 -2.29 10.36
CA SER A 87 -8.48 -2.99 9.96
C SER A 87 -8.13 -4.30 9.26
N TYR A 88 -8.65 -5.42 9.76
CA TYR A 88 -8.49 -6.75 9.17
C TYR A 88 -9.75 -7.11 8.39
N LEU A 89 -9.60 -7.30 7.08
CA LEU A 89 -10.68 -7.67 6.19
C LEU A 89 -10.44 -9.07 5.63
N ARG A 90 -11.51 -9.86 5.51
CA ARG A 90 -11.47 -11.20 4.96
C ARG A 90 -12.28 -11.30 3.67
N ASN A 91 -11.70 -11.93 2.66
CA ASN A 91 -12.40 -12.21 1.41
C ASN A 91 -13.47 -13.29 1.58
N MET A 92 -14.71 -12.94 1.22
CA MET A 92 -15.89 -13.79 1.28
C MET A 92 -16.55 -13.91 -0.09
N PRO A 93 -16.11 -14.83 -0.96
CA PRO A 93 -16.66 -14.99 -2.32
C PRO A 93 -18.16 -15.30 -2.34
N ALA A 94 -18.69 -15.93 -1.29
CA ALA A 94 -20.12 -16.19 -1.17
C ALA A 94 -20.96 -14.91 -1.05
N VAL A 95 -20.41 -13.89 -0.38
CA VAL A 95 -21.01 -12.55 -0.30
C VAL A 95 -20.85 -11.83 -1.63
N ALA A 96 -19.66 -11.90 -2.25
CA ALA A 96 -19.37 -11.28 -3.54
C ALA A 96 -20.44 -11.63 -4.60
N ARG A 97 -20.79 -12.91 -4.72
CA ARG A 97 -21.80 -13.40 -5.68
C ARG A 97 -23.22 -12.84 -5.48
N LYS A 98 -23.51 -12.28 -4.31
CA LYS A 98 -24.83 -11.73 -3.95
C LYS A 98 -24.92 -10.21 -4.07
N LEU A 99 -23.81 -9.52 -4.33
CA LEU A 99 -23.78 -8.05 -4.32
C LEU A 99 -24.51 -7.44 -5.51
N GLU A 100 -24.11 -7.82 -6.72
CA GLU A 100 -24.70 -7.33 -7.96
C GLU A 100 -24.87 -8.50 -8.92
N PRO A 101 -26.03 -8.59 -9.61
CA PRO A 101 -26.18 -9.57 -10.67
C PRO A 101 -25.21 -9.27 -11.82
N GLY A 102 -24.47 -10.27 -12.23
CA GLY A 102 -23.61 -10.22 -13.40
C GLY A 102 -24.23 -10.96 -14.60
N PRO A 103 -23.48 -11.05 -15.72
CA PRO A 103 -23.91 -11.79 -16.89
C PRO A 103 -24.30 -13.24 -16.59
N ALA A 104 -25.37 -13.74 -17.22
CA ALA A 104 -25.86 -15.11 -17.09
C ALA A 104 -26.15 -15.53 -15.62
N GLY A 105 -26.57 -14.60 -14.75
CA GLY A 105 -26.95 -14.90 -13.37
C GLY A 105 -25.74 -15.18 -12.43
N ARG A 106 -24.51 -15.01 -12.90
CA ARG A 106 -23.32 -15.04 -12.05
C ARG A 106 -23.12 -13.65 -11.47
N GLY A 107 -22.72 -13.55 -10.19
CA GLY A 107 -22.38 -12.27 -9.58
C GLY A 107 -21.25 -11.55 -10.35
N LYS A 108 -21.29 -10.23 -10.42
CA LYS A 108 -20.25 -9.40 -11.05
C LYS A 108 -18.93 -9.47 -10.29
N HIS A 109 -19.00 -9.53 -8.96
CA HIS A 109 -17.84 -9.54 -8.08
C HIS A 109 -17.30 -10.96 -7.86
N ASP A 110 -16.01 -11.14 -7.95
CA ASP A 110 -15.29 -12.40 -7.67
C ASP A 110 -14.67 -12.43 -6.26
N ALA A 111 -14.55 -11.29 -5.61
CA ALA A 111 -14.09 -11.15 -4.24
C ALA A 111 -14.90 -10.06 -3.51
N CYS A 112 -15.10 -10.26 -2.20
CA CYS A 112 -15.66 -9.23 -1.32
C CYS A 112 -14.95 -9.29 0.02
N TYR A 113 -14.21 -8.24 0.33
CA TYR A 113 -13.48 -8.10 1.59
C TYR A 113 -14.37 -7.45 2.65
N LEU A 114 -14.65 -8.21 3.72
CA LEU A 114 -15.47 -7.77 4.85
C LEU A 114 -14.60 -7.49 6.06
N PRO A 115 -14.79 -6.36 6.77
CA PRO A 115 -14.18 -6.10 8.07
C PRO A 115 -14.49 -7.23 9.06
N ARG A 116 -13.46 -7.72 9.75
CA ARG A 116 -13.60 -8.78 10.77
C ARG A 116 -13.08 -8.35 12.12
N GLU A 117 -12.05 -7.54 12.14
CA GLU A 117 -11.41 -7.05 13.35
C GLU A 117 -10.85 -5.65 13.10
N ILE A 118 -10.83 -4.83 14.15
CA ILE A 118 -10.16 -3.53 14.17
C ILE A 118 -9.32 -3.49 15.45
N HIS A 119 -8.00 -3.38 15.27
CA HIS A 119 -7.08 -3.18 16.38
C HIS A 119 -6.74 -1.69 16.53
N ILE A 120 -6.88 -1.14 17.72
CA ILE A 120 -6.61 0.27 18.02
C ILE A 120 -5.15 0.45 18.41
N THR A 121 -4.39 1.15 17.57
CA THR A 121 -2.95 1.38 17.77
C THR A 121 -2.61 2.73 18.41
N GLY A 122 -3.54 3.70 18.34
CA GLY A 122 -3.19 5.10 18.39
C GLY A 122 -2.49 5.55 17.10
N ASP A 123 -2.12 6.82 16.99
CA ASP A 123 -1.43 7.34 15.81
C ASP A 123 0.06 6.96 15.85
N ILE A 124 0.40 5.83 15.23
CA ILE A 124 1.78 5.31 15.11
C ILE A 124 2.40 5.53 13.72
N ASP A 125 1.68 6.15 12.82
CA ASP A 125 2.09 6.48 11.45
C ASP A 125 2.56 5.23 10.66
N ILE A 126 1.63 4.30 10.42
CA ILE A 126 1.90 2.96 9.84
C ILE A 126 2.31 3.08 8.39
N HIS A 127 3.61 2.95 8.09
CA HIS A 127 4.11 3.13 6.72
C HIS A 127 4.06 1.87 5.86
N GLU A 128 4.44 0.74 6.39
CA GLU A 128 4.42 -0.54 5.67
C GLU A 128 3.91 -1.65 6.59
N MET A 129 3.33 -2.68 5.98
CA MET A 129 2.87 -3.87 6.70
C MET A 129 3.13 -5.12 5.85
N ALA A 130 3.49 -6.21 6.51
CA ALA A 130 3.64 -7.51 5.87
C ALA A 130 3.37 -8.65 6.86
N TYR A 131 2.84 -9.76 6.36
CA TYR A 131 2.73 -11.00 7.13
C TYR A 131 4.01 -11.82 7.03
N ASP A 132 4.43 -12.41 8.13
CA ASP A 132 5.54 -13.34 8.15
C ASP A 132 5.10 -14.79 7.84
N ALA A 133 6.07 -15.73 7.87
CA ALA A 133 5.80 -17.15 7.61
C ALA A 133 4.94 -17.82 8.71
N ALA A 134 4.85 -17.22 9.89
CA ALA A 134 4.02 -17.68 11.00
C ALA A 134 2.63 -17.02 11.04
N ASP A 135 2.29 -16.24 10.01
CA ASP A 135 1.01 -15.52 9.91
C ASP A 135 0.90 -14.31 10.87
N GLU A 136 2.02 -13.87 11.47
CA GLU A 136 2.08 -12.68 12.30
C GLU A 136 2.20 -11.43 11.42
N LEU A 137 1.42 -10.39 11.75
CA LEU A 137 1.47 -9.11 11.04
C LEU A 137 2.57 -8.22 11.62
N TRP A 138 3.54 -7.89 10.80
CA TRP A 138 4.60 -6.92 11.10
C TRP A 138 4.25 -5.55 10.54
N LEU A 139 4.55 -4.50 11.31
CA LEU A 139 4.27 -3.11 10.97
C LEU A 139 5.53 -2.27 11.09
N VAL A 140 5.68 -1.32 10.20
CA VAL A 140 6.61 -0.20 10.34
C VAL A 140 5.91 0.90 11.11
N ASN A 141 6.32 1.08 12.36
CA ASN A 141 5.88 2.14 13.24
C ASN A 141 6.85 3.33 13.12
N THR A 142 6.54 4.24 12.21
CA THR A 142 7.40 5.38 11.90
C THR A 142 7.53 6.33 13.06
N ARG A 143 6.41 6.57 13.76
CA ARG A 143 6.41 7.50 14.90
C ARG A 143 7.36 7.09 16.01
N PHE A 144 7.49 5.79 16.28
CA PHE A 144 8.40 5.24 17.30
C PHE A 144 9.72 4.72 16.72
N SER A 145 9.94 4.87 15.40
CA SER A 145 11.14 4.42 14.69
C SER A 145 11.45 2.94 14.94
N CYS A 146 10.44 2.05 14.82
CA CYS A 146 10.61 0.63 15.09
C CYS A 146 9.76 -0.26 14.17
N LEU A 147 10.13 -1.53 14.09
CA LEU A 147 9.24 -2.60 13.69
C LEU A 147 8.48 -3.10 14.91
N CYS A 148 7.21 -3.39 14.73
CA CYS A 148 6.34 -3.91 15.79
C CYS A 148 5.34 -4.93 15.26
N THR A 149 4.75 -5.69 16.18
CA THR A 149 3.60 -6.56 15.98
C THR A 149 2.46 -6.08 16.86
N LEU A 150 1.30 -6.73 16.77
CA LEU A 150 0.11 -6.39 17.54
C LEU A 150 -0.26 -7.54 18.48
N ASP A 151 -0.79 -7.20 19.64
CA ASP A 151 -1.40 -8.13 20.58
C ASP A 151 -2.68 -7.52 21.17
N HIS A 152 -3.43 -8.28 21.94
CA HIS A 152 -4.74 -7.83 22.44
C HIS A 152 -4.65 -6.83 23.62
N ASP A 153 -3.50 -6.73 24.27
CA ASP A 153 -3.36 -5.94 25.51
C ASP A 153 -2.72 -4.58 25.28
N HIS A 154 -1.99 -4.39 24.15
CA HIS A 154 -1.19 -3.21 23.89
C HIS A 154 -1.54 -2.55 22.54
N SER A 155 -1.25 -1.28 22.41
CA SER A 155 -1.36 -0.58 21.12
C SER A 155 -0.47 -1.19 20.04
N PHE A 156 0.71 -1.64 20.42
CA PHE A 156 1.68 -2.37 19.61
C PHE A 156 2.76 -2.99 20.51
N THR A 157 3.43 -4.04 20.02
CA THR A 157 4.57 -4.67 20.68
C THR A 157 5.83 -4.43 19.86
N PRO A 158 6.79 -3.59 20.34
CA PRO A 158 8.05 -3.36 19.64
C PRO A 158 8.87 -4.64 19.53
N ARG A 159 9.42 -4.90 18.33
CA ARG A 159 10.20 -6.12 18.04
C ARG A 159 11.64 -5.79 17.66
N TRP A 160 11.86 -4.68 16.96
CA TRP A 160 13.17 -4.24 16.51
C TRP A 160 13.20 -2.73 16.27
N ARG A 161 14.33 -2.11 16.48
CA ARG A 161 14.60 -0.72 16.09
C ARG A 161 16.03 -0.58 15.56
N PRO A 162 16.32 0.43 14.71
CA PRO A 162 17.67 0.71 14.28
C PRO A 162 18.62 0.91 15.49
N PRO A 163 19.87 0.38 15.42
CA PRO A 163 20.79 0.43 16.57
C PRO A 163 21.15 1.84 17.05
N PHE A 164 21.00 2.84 16.18
CA PHE A 164 21.23 4.23 16.53
C PHE A 164 20.04 4.91 17.24
N ILE A 165 18.89 4.26 17.32
CA ILE A 165 17.72 4.76 18.06
C ILE A 165 17.83 4.37 19.53
N SER A 166 18.01 5.34 20.41
CA SER A 166 18.30 5.13 21.83
C SER A 166 17.09 4.70 22.67
N ALA A 167 15.87 5.16 22.29
CA ALA A 167 14.64 4.89 23.04
C ALA A 167 13.40 4.84 22.13
N TYR A 168 12.35 4.15 22.60
CA TYR A 168 11.03 4.24 21.98
C TYR A 168 10.35 5.54 22.40
N ALA A 169 10.28 6.50 21.48
CA ALA A 169 9.63 7.79 21.68
C ALA A 169 8.81 8.17 20.44
N PRO A 170 7.65 8.82 20.61
CA PRO A 170 6.76 9.17 19.49
C PRO A 170 7.24 10.43 18.75
N GLU A 171 8.49 10.42 18.29
CA GLU A 171 9.21 11.60 17.79
C GLU A 171 9.62 11.52 16.32
N ASP A 172 9.31 10.41 15.63
CA ASP A 172 9.68 10.21 14.21
C ASP A 172 11.16 10.53 13.95
N ARG A 173 12.06 9.91 14.73
CA ARG A 173 13.48 10.30 14.77
C ARG A 173 14.21 10.03 13.46
N CYS A 174 14.04 8.84 12.85
CA CYS A 174 14.72 8.47 11.61
C CYS A 174 13.78 8.29 10.41
N HIS A 175 12.47 8.42 10.61
CA HIS A 175 11.43 8.11 9.62
C HIS A 175 11.60 6.74 9.00
N LEU A 176 11.58 5.71 9.85
CA LEU A 176 11.54 4.32 9.40
C LEU A 176 10.26 4.13 8.59
N ASN A 177 10.34 3.66 7.33
CA ASN A 177 9.20 3.76 6.42
C ASN A 177 8.97 2.56 5.50
N GLY A 178 9.88 1.61 5.43
CA GLY A 178 9.71 0.46 4.55
C GLY A 178 10.20 -0.83 5.15
N LEU A 179 9.60 -1.95 4.74
CA LEU A 179 9.90 -3.30 5.20
C LEU A 179 9.88 -4.28 4.04
N ALA A 180 11.00 -4.95 3.78
CA ALA A 180 11.08 -6.09 2.89
C ALA A 180 11.14 -7.40 3.67
N MET A 181 10.27 -8.34 3.29
CA MET A 181 10.28 -9.71 3.79
C MET A 181 11.10 -10.59 2.86
N VAL A 182 11.98 -11.42 3.40
CA VAL A 182 12.69 -12.47 2.66
C VAL A 182 12.38 -13.80 3.33
N ASP A 183 11.91 -14.76 2.57
CA ASP A 183 11.49 -16.08 3.06
C ASP A 183 10.55 -16.00 4.28
N GLY A 184 9.62 -15.04 4.22
CA GLY A 184 8.64 -14.79 5.29
C GLY A 184 9.23 -14.21 6.57
N ARG A 185 10.38 -13.51 6.50
CA ARG A 185 11.02 -12.86 7.66
C ARG A 185 11.30 -11.39 7.38
N PRO A 186 11.09 -10.49 8.36
CA PRO A 186 11.57 -9.12 8.27
C PRO A 186 13.08 -9.10 8.05
N THR A 187 13.53 -8.55 6.93
CA THR A 187 14.95 -8.63 6.56
C THR A 187 15.56 -7.28 6.25
N TYR A 188 14.92 -6.46 5.44
CA TYR A 188 15.45 -5.14 5.11
C TYR A 188 14.44 -4.05 5.42
N VAL A 189 14.96 -2.92 5.90
CA VAL A 189 14.14 -1.72 6.16
C VAL A 189 14.78 -0.49 5.55
N THR A 190 13.96 0.50 5.20
CA THR A 190 14.41 1.82 4.79
C THR A 190 14.07 2.86 5.85
N ALA A 191 14.93 3.87 5.97
CA ALA A 191 14.73 5.06 6.80
C ALA A 191 15.22 6.30 6.05
N LEU A 192 14.72 7.50 6.41
CA LEU A 192 15.12 8.74 5.74
C LEU A 192 16.34 9.41 6.36
N GLY A 193 16.83 8.95 7.51
CA GLY A 193 18.03 9.51 8.12
C GLY A 193 18.59 8.66 9.27
N GLU A 194 19.92 8.69 9.44
CA GLU A 194 20.63 8.13 10.59
C GLU A 194 20.62 9.16 11.73
N THR A 195 19.46 9.32 12.38
CA THR A 195 19.25 10.35 13.41
C THR A 195 18.46 9.81 14.59
N ASP A 196 18.79 10.29 15.79
CA ASP A 196 18.15 9.93 17.07
C ASP A 196 17.53 11.16 17.76
N THR A 197 17.16 12.17 17.00
CA THR A 197 16.49 13.38 17.48
C THR A 197 15.13 13.55 16.81
N ALA A 198 14.19 14.18 17.49
CA ALA A 198 12.83 14.39 17.00
C ALA A 198 12.81 15.01 15.59
N GLY A 199 12.29 14.27 14.62
CA GLY A 199 12.21 14.67 13.21
C GLY A 199 13.55 15.01 12.55
N GLY A 200 14.68 14.51 13.08
CA GLY A 200 16.04 14.87 12.65
C GLY A 200 16.36 14.54 11.20
N TRP A 201 15.71 13.53 10.64
CA TRP A 201 15.84 13.14 9.22
C TRP A 201 15.53 14.27 8.22
N ARG A 202 14.74 15.27 8.60
CA ARG A 202 14.31 16.38 7.73
C ARG A 202 15.47 17.23 7.23
N ALA A 203 16.53 17.33 8.02
CA ALA A 203 17.69 18.18 7.69
C ALA A 203 18.48 17.67 6.47
N ASN A 204 18.48 16.36 6.22
CA ASN A 204 19.22 15.72 5.12
C ASN A 204 18.36 14.78 4.27
N LYS A 205 17.08 15.09 4.08
CA LYS A 205 16.11 14.23 3.38
C LYS A 205 16.49 13.85 1.96
N ALA A 206 17.21 14.72 1.25
CA ALA A 206 17.59 14.50 -0.15
C ALA A 206 18.66 13.41 -0.34
N SER A 207 19.47 13.13 0.70
CA SER A 207 20.58 12.17 0.62
C SER A 207 20.87 11.46 1.95
N GLY A 208 19.99 11.60 2.94
CA GLY A 208 20.17 10.97 4.27
C GLY A 208 19.64 9.55 4.34
N GLY A 209 18.97 9.06 3.30
CA GLY A 209 18.26 7.79 3.30
C GLY A 209 19.16 6.57 3.44
N LEU A 210 18.61 5.55 4.10
CA LEU A 210 19.30 4.33 4.50
C LEU A 210 18.57 3.08 4.04
N LEU A 211 19.34 2.03 3.79
CA LEU A 211 18.89 0.63 3.78
C LEU A 211 19.61 -0.11 4.90
N ILE A 212 18.87 -0.80 5.75
CA ILE A 212 19.39 -1.49 6.94
C ILE A 212 18.96 -2.96 6.90
N ASP A 213 19.88 -3.86 7.21
CA ASP A 213 19.60 -5.26 7.47
C ASP A 213 19.14 -5.44 8.93
N VAL A 214 17.95 -5.99 9.10
CA VAL A 214 17.29 -6.16 10.42
C VAL A 214 18.02 -7.20 11.28
N GLN A 215 18.58 -8.24 10.66
CA GLN A 215 19.19 -9.35 11.40
C GLN A 215 20.60 -9.01 11.89
N SER A 216 21.42 -8.41 11.01
CA SER A 216 22.78 -8.03 11.35
C SER A 216 22.86 -6.65 12.03
N ASN A 217 21.81 -5.84 11.95
CA ASN A 217 21.80 -4.42 12.34
C ASN A 217 22.74 -3.54 11.51
N GLU A 218 23.18 -4.02 10.36
CA GLU A 218 24.12 -3.31 9.51
C GLU A 218 23.40 -2.34 8.58
N ILE A 219 23.93 -1.11 8.47
CA ILE A 219 23.49 -0.16 7.44
C ILE A 219 24.20 -0.52 6.13
N LEU A 220 23.45 -1.11 5.21
CA LEU A 220 23.98 -1.59 3.92
C LEU A 220 24.20 -0.46 2.92
N LEU A 221 23.29 0.52 2.89
CA LEU A 221 23.39 1.68 2.00
C LEU A 221 23.13 2.96 2.76
N ARG A 222 23.84 4.02 2.35
CA ARG A 222 23.64 5.41 2.73
C ARG A 222 23.55 6.27 1.48
N GLY A 223 22.99 7.45 1.58
CA GLY A 223 22.95 8.40 0.47
C GLY A 223 21.71 8.31 -0.41
N LEU A 224 20.74 7.46 -0.05
CA LEU A 224 19.49 7.32 -0.80
C LEU A 224 18.62 8.58 -0.65
N SER A 225 17.92 8.95 -1.73
CA SER A 225 17.01 10.09 -1.74
C SER A 225 15.59 9.66 -1.36
N MET A 226 15.20 9.86 -0.09
CA MET A 226 13.90 9.47 0.44
C MET A 226 13.49 8.05 0.02
N PRO A 227 14.25 6.99 0.38
CA PRO A 227 13.94 5.63 0.00
C PRO A 227 12.62 5.16 0.61
N HIS A 228 11.82 4.40 -0.17
CA HIS A 228 10.54 3.83 0.25
C HIS A 228 10.36 2.42 -0.29
N SER A 229 9.48 1.67 0.36
CA SER A 229 8.92 0.41 -0.12
C SER A 229 9.97 -0.60 -0.61
N PRO A 230 11.00 -0.94 0.18
CA PRO A 230 11.91 -2.03 -0.18
C PRO A 230 11.11 -3.32 -0.34
N HIS A 231 11.41 -4.11 -1.36
CA HIS A 231 10.65 -5.32 -1.65
C HIS A 231 11.55 -6.40 -2.26
N TRP A 232 11.48 -7.62 -1.71
CA TRP A 232 12.18 -8.77 -2.28
C TRP A 232 11.35 -9.42 -3.37
N HIS A 233 11.83 -9.42 -4.61
CA HIS A 233 11.12 -10.03 -5.73
C HIS A 233 12.10 -10.67 -6.72
N ASN A 234 11.82 -11.91 -7.11
CA ASN A 234 12.63 -12.68 -8.07
C ASN A 234 14.14 -12.70 -7.74
N GLY A 235 14.48 -12.93 -6.45
CA GLY A 235 15.87 -13.04 -6.00
C GLY A 235 16.62 -11.70 -5.94
N ARG A 236 15.92 -10.56 -6.02
CA ARG A 236 16.50 -9.22 -5.92
C ARG A 236 15.77 -8.35 -4.92
N LEU A 237 16.51 -7.46 -4.28
CA LEU A 237 15.96 -6.41 -3.46
C LEU A 237 15.71 -5.17 -4.33
N TRP A 238 14.46 -4.75 -4.40
CA TRP A 238 13.99 -3.55 -5.08
C TRP A 238 13.68 -2.46 -4.07
N LEU A 239 13.83 -1.20 -4.45
CA LEU A 239 13.39 -0.05 -3.66
C LEU A 239 12.99 1.12 -4.57
N LEU A 240 12.26 2.04 -3.99
CA LEU A 240 11.90 3.29 -4.61
C LEU A 240 12.74 4.41 -3.99
N GLU A 241 13.42 5.22 -4.80
CA GLU A 241 13.97 6.50 -4.36
C GLU A 241 12.93 7.59 -4.64
N GLY A 242 12.09 7.86 -3.62
CA GLY A 242 10.99 8.82 -3.77
C GLY A 242 11.47 10.21 -4.15
N GLY A 243 12.59 10.66 -3.58
CA GLY A 243 13.19 11.96 -3.88
C GLY A 243 13.76 12.10 -5.29
N GLU A 244 14.10 11.00 -5.95
CA GLU A 244 14.49 10.93 -7.37
C GLU A 244 13.29 10.63 -8.28
N GLY A 245 12.22 10.07 -7.74
CA GLY A 245 11.11 9.52 -8.51
C GLY A 245 11.55 8.31 -9.32
N SER A 246 12.27 7.38 -8.72
CA SER A 246 12.86 6.24 -9.43
C SER A 246 12.54 4.89 -8.81
N LEU A 247 12.64 3.85 -9.65
CA LEU A 247 12.71 2.44 -9.27
C LEU A 247 14.16 1.97 -9.40
N ALA A 248 14.68 1.35 -8.35
CA ALA A 248 16.03 0.79 -8.35
C ALA A 248 16.06 -0.65 -7.78
N TRP A 249 17.08 -1.42 -8.14
CA TRP A 249 17.43 -2.65 -7.46
C TRP A 249 18.78 -2.54 -6.77
N VAL A 250 18.97 -3.29 -5.68
CA VAL A 250 20.16 -3.25 -4.84
C VAL A 250 21.04 -4.47 -5.12
N ASP A 251 22.30 -4.23 -5.42
CA ASP A 251 23.34 -5.24 -5.39
C ASP A 251 23.88 -5.35 -3.95
N LEU A 252 23.45 -6.39 -3.25
CA LEU A 252 23.84 -6.63 -1.86
C LEU A 252 25.31 -7.02 -1.72
N THR A 253 25.96 -7.51 -2.78
CA THR A 253 27.37 -7.91 -2.76
C THR A 253 28.29 -6.69 -2.84
N THR A 254 28.00 -5.78 -3.76
CA THR A 254 28.78 -4.55 -3.95
C THR A 254 28.28 -3.40 -3.09
N ARG A 255 27.09 -3.53 -2.48
CA ARG A 255 26.43 -2.48 -1.70
C ARG A 255 26.21 -1.23 -2.51
N THR A 256 25.68 -1.42 -3.70
CA THR A 256 25.30 -0.33 -4.62
C THR A 256 23.87 -0.54 -5.07
N TRP A 257 23.25 0.50 -5.61
CA TRP A 257 21.94 0.38 -6.24
C TRP A 257 21.98 0.86 -7.68
N HIS A 258 21.07 0.33 -8.48
CA HIS A 258 21.00 0.58 -9.91
C HIS A 258 19.61 1.04 -10.27
N THR A 259 19.49 2.28 -10.74
CA THR A 259 18.24 2.84 -11.24
C THR A 259 17.81 2.13 -12.52
N VAL A 260 16.56 1.63 -12.53
CA VAL A 260 15.95 0.93 -13.67
C VAL A 260 15.02 1.86 -14.44
N ALA A 261 14.28 2.71 -13.75
CA ALA A 261 13.34 3.64 -14.37
C ALA A 261 13.21 4.93 -13.56
N HIS A 262 13.07 6.06 -14.26
CA HIS A 262 12.61 7.33 -13.70
C HIS A 262 11.14 7.53 -14.06
N LEU A 263 10.35 7.95 -13.08
CA LEU A 263 8.90 8.09 -13.19
C LEU A 263 8.48 9.56 -12.98
N PRO A 264 7.29 9.96 -13.50
CA PRO A 264 6.86 11.35 -13.47
C PRO A 264 6.18 11.76 -12.15
N GLY A 265 6.71 11.34 -11.01
CA GLY A 265 6.18 11.68 -9.69
C GLY A 265 7.01 11.10 -8.57
N PHE A 266 6.70 11.48 -7.33
CA PHE A 266 7.32 10.92 -6.13
C PHE A 266 6.89 9.46 -5.98
N THR A 267 7.85 8.54 -6.03
CA THR A 267 7.57 7.09 -5.99
C THR A 267 7.37 6.60 -4.57
N ARG A 268 6.21 5.95 -4.32
CA ARG A 268 5.85 5.36 -3.03
C ARG A 268 4.80 4.28 -3.18
N GLY A 269 4.99 3.16 -2.52
CA GLY A 269 4.16 1.97 -2.68
C GLY A 269 4.49 1.22 -3.95
N ILE A 270 4.88 -0.04 -3.80
CA ILE A 270 5.19 -0.95 -4.90
C ILE A 270 4.65 -2.33 -4.59
N ASP A 271 4.20 -3.02 -5.62
CA ASP A 271 3.97 -4.45 -5.60
C ASP A 271 4.29 -5.04 -6.97
N PHE A 272 4.42 -6.36 -7.04
CA PHE A 272 4.91 -7.05 -8.22
C PHE A 272 3.97 -8.17 -8.67
N TYR A 273 3.91 -8.39 -9.97
CA TYR A 273 3.31 -9.59 -10.56
C TYR A 273 4.10 -10.04 -11.77
N GLY A 274 4.78 -11.19 -11.65
CA GLY A 274 5.70 -11.66 -12.68
C GLY A 274 6.82 -10.64 -12.97
N PRO A 275 7.03 -10.23 -14.24
CA PRO A 275 8.03 -9.25 -14.62
C PRO A 275 7.58 -7.79 -14.48
N LEU A 276 6.41 -7.54 -13.89
CA LEU A 276 5.83 -6.21 -13.79
C LEU A 276 5.88 -5.67 -12.36
N ALA A 277 6.29 -4.40 -12.22
CA ALA A 277 6.18 -3.61 -11.00
C ALA A 277 5.04 -2.61 -11.12
N PHE A 278 4.16 -2.56 -10.13
CA PHE A 278 3.07 -1.60 -10.00
C PHE A 278 3.47 -0.57 -8.94
N ILE A 279 3.70 0.68 -9.37
CA ILE A 279 4.34 1.72 -8.56
C ILE A 279 3.39 2.89 -8.38
N GLY A 280 3.14 3.26 -7.13
CA GLY A 280 2.39 4.46 -6.77
C GLY A 280 3.22 5.73 -6.96
N LEU A 281 2.61 6.74 -7.54
CA LEU A 281 3.18 8.07 -7.71
C LEU A 281 2.34 9.11 -6.99
N SER A 282 3.02 10.06 -6.35
CA SER A 282 2.41 11.19 -5.67
C SER A 282 2.83 12.51 -6.30
N GLN A 283 1.85 13.42 -6.38
CA GLN A 283 2.03 14.81 -6.72
C GLN A 283 2.47 15.57 -5.46
N VAL A 284 3.74 15.45 -5.10
CA VAL A 284 4.23 16.16 -3.91
C VAL A 284 4.23 17.66 -4.16
N ARG A 285 3.58 18.42 -3.28
CA ARG A 285 3.64 19.88 -3.31
C ARG A 285 4.95 20.35 -2.70
N GLU A 286 5.42 21.52 -3.11
CA GLU A 286 6.53 22.19 -2.42
C GLU A 286 6.09 22.59 -1.00
N THR A 287 6.35 21.69 -0.08
CA THR A 287 6.24 21.91 1.37
C THR A 287 7.62 21.81 1.98
N ALA A 288 7.80 22.18 3.22
CA ALA A 288 9.06 21.99 3.94
C ALA A 288 9.58 20.53 3.88
N THR A 289 8.67 19.55 3.71
CA THR A 289 9.01 18.13 3.60
C THR A 289 9.57 17.76 2.23
N PHE A 290 9.10 18.36 1.13
CA PHE A 290 9.41 17.92 -0.25
C PHE A 290 10.22 18.94 -1.06
N SER A 291 10.54 20.12 -0.53
CA SER A 291 11.39 21.09 -1.22
C SER A 291 12.85 20.61 -1.33
N GLY A 292 13.54 20.98 -2.41
CA GLY A 292 14.97 20.68 -2.63
C GLY A 292 15.24 19.19 -2.89
N LEU A 293 14.28 18.44 -3.44
CA LEU A 293 14.49 17.08 -3.92
C LEU A 293 14.90 17.09 -5.41
N PRO A 294 15.77 16.17 -5.87
CA PRO A 294 16.15 16.07 -7.27
C PRO A 294 14.97 15.94 -8.23
N LEU A 295 13.92 15.24 -7.79
CA LEU A 295 12.65 15.12 -8.54
C LEU A 295 12.02 16.48 -8.85
N THR A 296 12.06 17.44 -7.90
CA THR A 296 11.45 18.76 -8.10
C THR A 296 12.23 19.61 -9.09
N GLU A 297 13.56 19.45 -9.16
CA GLU A 297 14.39 20.09 -10.18
C GLU A 297 14.13 19.50 -11.58
N ARG A 298 13.93 18.17 -11.66
CA ARG A 298 13.70 17.46 -12.91
C ARG A 298 12.32 17.69 -13.52
N LEU A 299 11.27 17.72 -12.72
CA LEU A 299 9.88 17.72 -13.19
C LEU A 299 9.14 19.06 -12.98
N GLY A 300 9.64 19.95 -12.14
CA GLY A 300 8.89 21.17 -11.80
C GLY A 300 7.48 20.85 -11.33
N ASP A 301 6.49 21.48 -11.98
CA ASP A 301 5.07 21.29 -11.68
C ASP A 301 4.42 20.11 -12.43
N GLU A 302 5.16 19.41 -13.31
CA GLU A 302 4.64 18.30 -14.12
C GLU A 302 4.51 16.96 -13.36
N ARG A 303 4.60 16.97 -12.05
CA ARG A 303 4.47 15.77 -11.19
C ARG A 303 3.05 15.23 -11.23
N THR A 304 2.93 13.91 -11.36
CA THR A 304 1.64 13.23 -11.50
C THR A 304 1.34 12.32 -10.32
N CYS A 305 0.05 12.03 -10.10
CA CYS A 305 -0.43 11.07 -9.10
C CYS A 305 -1.13 9.90 -9.79
N GLY A 306 -0.84 8.68 -9.34
CA GLY A 306 -1.48 7.49 -9.87
C GLY A 306 -0.65 6.23 -9.70
N VAL A 307 -0.86 5.23 -10.57
CA VAL A 307 -0.11 3.97 -10.58
C VAL A 307 0.52 3.76 -11.95
N TRP A 308 1.83 3.53 -11.98
CA TRP A 308 2.59 3.21 -13.18
C TRP A 308 3.02 1.76 -13.17
N VAL A 309 2.97 1.12 -14.33
CA VAL A 309 3.40 -0.27 -14.51
C VAL A 309 4.71 -0.26 -15.29
N VAL A 310 5.77 -0.79 -14.66
CA VAL A 310 7.12 -0.88 -15.24
C VAL A 310 7.47 -2.33 -15.50
N ASN A 311 7.95 -2.64 -16.70
CA ASN A 311 8.55 -3.93 -17.00
C ASN A 311 9.97 -3.96 -16.43
N LEU A 312 10.26 -4.91 -15.54
CA LEU A 312 11.53 -5.01 -14.81
C LEU A 312 12.73 -5.39 -15.69
N GLU A 313 12.48 -6.05 -16.82
CA GLU A 313 13.54 -6.49 -17.75
C GLU A 313 14.01 -5.34 -18.64
N THR A 314 13.07 -4.49 -19.05
CA THR A 314 13.35 -3.38 -20.02
C THR A 314 13.45 -2.02 -19.36
N GLY A 315 12.95 -1.86 -18.13
CA GLY A 315 12.83 -0.57 -17.44
C GLY A 315 11.75 0.35 -18.03
N GLN A 316 10.99 -0.13 -19.03
CA GLN A 316 9.98 0.69 -19.70
C GLN A 316 8.64 0.72 -18.96
N THR A 317 8.00 1.88 -18.94
CA THR A 317 6.59 2.00 -18.56
C THR A 317 5.72 1.36 -19.64
N VAL A 318 4.93 0.36 -19.26
CA VAL A 318 4.04 -0.38 -20.18
C VAL A 318 2.56 -0.04 -19.99
N GLY A 319 2.23 0.70 -18.94
CA GLY A 319 0.87 1.19 -18.68
C GLY A 319 0.83 2.11 -17.48
N PHE A 320 -0.24 2.88 -17.36
CA PHE A 320 -0.48 3.72 -16.19
C PHE A 320 -1.98 4.01 -15.97
N LEU A 321 -2.31 4.33 -14.73
CA LEU A 321 -3.51 5.01 -14.30
C LEU A 321 -3.09 6.33 -13.64
N ARG A 322 -3.57 7.48 -14.14
CA ARG A 322 -3.31 8.80 -13.57
C ARG A 322 -4.59 9.42 -13.05
N PHE A 323 -4.56 9.92 -11.82
CA PHE A 323 -5.64 10.74 -11.27
C PHE A 323 -5.49 12.19 -11.73
N GLU A 324 -6.57 12.77 -12.23
CA GLU A 324 -6.59 14.17 -12.69
C GLU A 324 -7.16 15.09 -11.61
N SER A 325 -8.01 14.56 -10.73
CA SER A 325 -8.59 15.30 -9.62
C SER A 325 -8.89 14.43 -8.42
N GLY A 326 -8.93 15.03 -7.23
CA GLY A 326 -9.37 14.41 -5.98
C GLY A 326 -8.37 13.51 -5.27
N VAL A 327 -7.36 12.99 -5.97
CA VAL A 327 -6.26 12.17 -5.41
C VAL A 327 -4.93 12.79 -5.81
N GLN A 328 -4.11 13.16 -4.84
CA GLN A 328 -2.81 13.79 -5.07
C GLN A 328 -1.64 12.96 -4.51
N GLU A 329 -1.94 12.00 -3.66
CA GLU A 329 -0.93 11.15 -3.01
C GLU A 329 -1.37 9.69 -2.98
N ILE A 330 -0.49 8.81 -3.42
CA ILE A 330 -0.58 7.37 -3.23
C ILE A 330 0.33 6.98 -2.08
N PHE A 331 -0.14 6.10 -1.21
CA PHE A 331 0.66 5.62 -0.09
C PHE A 331 1.16 4.19 -0.30
N ALA A 332 0.27 3.25 -0.57
CA ALA A 332 0.61 1.87 -0.85
C ALA A 332 -0.16 1.37 -2.07
N VAL A 333 0.45 0.42 -2.77
CA VAL A 333 -0.12 -0.32 -3.90
C VAL A 333 0.05 -1.80 -3.59
N LYS A 334 -1.03 -2.58 -3.71
CA LYS A 334 -0.98 -4.05 -3.59
C LYS A 334 -1.73 -4.70 -4.75
N VAL A 335 -1.16 -5.75 -5.31
CA VAL A 335 -1.78 -6.58 -6.33
C VAL A 335 -2.69 -7.61 -5.66
N LEU A 336 -3.87 -7.80 -6.19
CA LEU A 336 -4.78 -8.88 -5.82
C LEU A 336 -4.75 -9.96 -6.91
N PRO A 337 -3.95 -11.01 -6.77
CA PRO A 337 -3.85 -12.07 -7.76
C PRO A 337 -5.15 -12.87 -7.89
N ASN A 338 -5.45 -13.34 -9.10
CA ASN A 338 -6.66 -14.14 -9.39
C ASN A 338 -7.96 -13.47 -8.93
N THR A 339 -7.97 -12.14 -8.92
CA THR A 339 -9.10 -11.33 -8.47
C THR A 339 -9.29 -10.20 -9.48
N ARG A 340 -10.40 -10.21 -10.21
CA ARG A 340 -10.64 -9.28 -11.33
C ARG A 340 -11.52 -8.11 -10.95
N TYR A 341 -12.55 -8.38 -10.14
CA TYR A 341 -13.56 -7.39 -9.79
C TYR A 341 -13.91 -7.45 -8.30
N PRO A 342 -12.96 -7.12 -7.42
CA PRO A 342 -13.14 -7.13 -5.96
C PRO A 342 -14.10 -6.04 -5.50
N GLU A 343 -14.66 -6.26 -4.30
CA GLU A 343 -15.39 -5.27 -3.53
C GLU A 343 -14.85 -5.22 -2.09
N ILE A 344 -14.99 -4.07 -1.43
CA ILE A 344 -14.77 -3.90 0.00
C ILE A 344 -16.07 -3.35 0.59
N LEU A 345 -16.62 -3.99 1.61
CA LEU A 345 -17.69 -3.41 2.41
C LEU A 345 -17.10 -2.54 3.51
N GLU A 346 -17.60 -1.33 3.64
CA GLU A 346 -17.26 -0.44 4.74
C GLU A 346 -17.92 -0.95 6.04
N TRP A 347 -17.36 -0.55 7.17
CA TRP A 347 -17.85 -0.99 8.49
C TRP A 347 -19.35 -0.70 8.70
N ASP A 348 -19.83 0.42 8.21
CA ASP A 348 -21.21 0.89 8.36
C ASP A 348 -22.12 0.53 7.17
N ASP A 349 -21.63 -0.27 6.20
CA ASP A 349 -22.47 -0.77 5.10
C ASP A 349 -23.62 -1.62 5.70
N PRO A 350 -24.89 -1.30 5.37
CA PRO A 350 -26.03 -2.06 5.87
C PRO A 350 -25.95 -3.58 5.60
N LYS A 351 -25.24 -4.00 4.56
CA LYS A 351 -25.05 -5.44 4.26
C LYS A 351 -24.21 -6.15 5.31
N MET A 352 -23.41 -5.43 6.10
CA MET A 352 -22.65 -6.03 7.20
C MET A 352 -23.54 -6.67 8.26
N ALA A 353 -24.75 -6.12 8.49
CA ALA A 353 -25.71 -6.67 9.45
C ALA A 353 -26.21 -8.08 9.07
N PHE A 354 -26.07 -8.47 7.79
CA PHE A 354 -26.57 -9.73 7.25
C PHE A 354 -25.46 -10.59 6.61
N SER A 355 -24.21 -10.25 6.85
CA SER A 355 -23.04 -10.96 6.30
C SER A 355 -22.29 -11.67 7.42
N TYR A 356 -22.52 -12.99 7.51
CA TYR A 356 -21.92 -13.82 8.54
C TYR A 356 -20.79 -14.67 7.95
N VAL A 357 -19.73 -14.85 8.73
CA VAL A 357 -18.63 -15.79 8.42
C VAL A 357 -18.64 -16.86 9.49
N LEU A 358 -19.03 -18.05 9.10
CA LEU A 358 -19.09 -19.21 9.97
C LEU A 358 -17.93 -20.18 9.66
N PRO A 359 -17.45 -20.95 10.63
CA PRO A 359 -16.57 -22.10 10.37
C PRO A 359 -17.23 -23.10 9.41
N ASP A 360 -16.43 -23.77 8.58
CA ASP A 360 -16.93 -24.69 7.56
C ASP A 360 -17.85 -25.80 8.13
N ALA A 361 -17.51 -26.30 9.32
CA ALA A 361 -18.36 -27.28 10.01
C ALA A 361 -19.78 -26.74 10.30
N ALA A 362 -19.89 -25.49 10.76
CA ALA A 362 -21.19 -24.86 11.02
C ALA A 362 -21.94 -24.51 9.73
N LEU A 363 -21.22 -24.18 8.63
CA LEU A 363 -21.84 -23.96 7.32
C LEU A 363 -22.46 -25.25 6.77
N ALA A 364 -21.86 -26.42 7.01
CA ALA A 364 -22.41 -27.71 6.59
C ALA A 364 -23.75 -28.02 7.28
N GLU A 365 -23.94 -27.59 8.52
CA GLU A 365 -25.21 -27.76 9.26
C GLU A 365 -26.30 -26.83 8.73
N THR A 366 -25.96 -25.57 8.34
CA THR A 366 -26.95 -24.64 7.79
C THR A 366 -27.48 -25.07 6.43
N ALA A 367 -26.64 -25.67 5.57
CA ALA A 367 -27.03 -26.20 4.28
C ALA A 367 -27.99 -27.41 4.37
N GLY A 368 -28.01 -28.10 5.52
CA GLY A 368 -28.96 -29.20 5.83
C GLY A 368 -30.36 -28.73 6.20
N ALA A 369 -30.48 -27.52 6.75
CA ALA A 369 -31.76 -26.98 7.23
C ALA A 369 -32.70 -26.46 6.11
N GLU A 370 -32.16 -26.17 4.93
CA GLU A 370 -32.98 -25.76 3.76
C GLU A 370 -33.62 -26.92 2.99
N ARG A 371 -33.42 -28.17 3.43
CA ARG A 371 -33.96 -29.39 2.80
C ARG A 371 -35.00 -30.15 3.65
N GLY A 372 -35.48 -29.52 4.70
CA GLY A 372 -36.51 -30.06 5.57
C GLY A 372 -37.88 -29.42 5.36
#